data_cfb5bcd224ab01fefb155faffde2d381
#
_entry.id   cfb5bcd224ab01fefb155faffde2d381
#
_cell.length_a   1.000
_cell.length_b   1.000
_cell.length_c   1.000
_cell.angle_alpha   90.00
_cell.angle_beta   90.00
_cell.angle_gamma   90.00
#
_symmetry.space_group_name_H-M   'P 1'
#
loop_
_entity.id
_entity.type
_entity.pdbx_description
1 polymer ?
#
loop_
_entity_poly.entity_id
_entity_poly.type
_entity_poly.pdbx_seq_one_letter_code
_entity_poly.pdbx_strand_id
1 'polypeptide(L)'
;ARKWLYGKGVYGTRVSVTHVEDMNQLPVTGNIANLLVSESILSGKGCPGSAVEMNRLLRPGGGVAILGTPPGAQQGVPEQGIADWLAAGEVKNAKLAGGQWFKVEPGPMADSGEWTHQYGNAGNTTSSDEKLGGATQTDELEVQWVGRPGADFGIDRNPRMPAPLSSWGRLFHQGMNRMIALDAYNGSALWSLEIPDLRRVNMP
;
A
#
# COMPACT_ATOMS: atom_id res chain seq x y z
N ALA A 1 21.32 11.00 9.68
CA ALA A 1 20.11 10.23 9.97
C ALA A 1 20.37 8.71 9.92
N ARG A 2 20.87 8.12 8.80
CA ARG A 2 21.07 6.67 8.63
C ARG A 2 21.93 6.05 9.74
N LYS A 3 23.11 6.63 10.04
CA LYS A 3 24.03 6.13 11.07
C LYS A 3 23.40 6.11 12.47
N TRP A 4 22.60 7.12 12.80
CA TRP A 4 21.86 7.19 14.06
C TRP A 4 20.79 6.11 14.17
N LEU A 5 19.99 5.93 13.12
CA LEU A 5 18.95 4.90 13.05
C LEU A 5 19.53 3.48 13.12
N TYR A 6 20.70 3.27 12.47
CA TYR A 6 21.41 2.01 12.53
C TYR A 6 21.88 1.71 13.98
N GLY A 7 22.45 2.71 14.67
CA GLY A 7 22.84 2.58 16.08
C GLY A 7 21.65 2.30 17.03
N LYS A 8 20.42 2.61 16.62
CA LYS A 8 19.19 2.27 17.35
C LYS A 8 18.58 0.91 16.97
N GLY A 9 19.17 0.18 16.03
CA GLY A 9 18.69 -1.11 15.57
C GLY A 9 17.37 -1.06 14.79
N VAL A 10 16.95 0.10 14.28
CA VAL A 10 15.67 0.27 13.58
C VAL A 10 15.83 0.52 12.08
N TYR A 11 17.03 0.83 11.60
CA TYR A 11 17.28 1.11 10.20
C TYR A 11 17.18 -0.16 9.36
N GLY A 12 16.46 -0.09 8.27
CA GLY A 12 16.21 -1.22 7.35
C GLY A 12 15.11 -2.19 7.79
N THR A 13 14.72 -2.16 9.07
CA THR A 13 13.64 -3.01 9.58
C THR A 13 12.34 -2.26 9.85
N ARG A 14 12.44 -1.05 10.39
CA ARG A 14 11.29 -0.20 10.72
C ARG A 14 11.35 1.18 10.06
N VAL A 15 12.54 1.67 9.79
CA VAL A 15 12.78 2.99 9.20
C VAL A 15 13.85 2.87 8.14
N SER A 16 13.59 3.44 6.98
CA SER A 16 14.57 3.64 5.91
C SER A 16 14.68 5.13 5.59
N VAL A 17 15.87 5.56 5.17
CA VAL A 17 16.13 6.92 4.72
C VAL A 17 16.69 6.85 3.32
N THR A 18 15.96 7.37 2.37
CA THR A 18 16.35 7.45 0.97
C THR A 18 16.68 8.90 0.62
N HIS A 19 17.82 9.11 -0.01
CA HIS A 19 18.13 10.40 -0.64
C HIS A 19 17.45 10.43 -2.00
N VAL A 20 16.69 11.47 -2.25
CA VAL A 20 15.94 11.66 -3.48
C VAL A 20 16.42 12.95 -4.13
N GLU A 21 16.82 12.87 -5.38
CA GLU A 21 17.28 14.03 -6.17
C GLU A 21 16.08 14.76 -6.79
N ASP A 22 15.08 14.01 -7.26
CA ASP A 22 13.86 14.54 -7.84
C ASP A 22 12.63 14.03 -7.08
N MET A 23 11.94 14.95 -6.44
CA MET A 23 10.70 14.65 -5.69
C MET A 23 9.50 14.38 -6.61
N ASN A 24 9.64 14.55 -7.92
CA ASN A 24 8.59 14.18 -8.88
C ASN A 24 8.72 12.73 -9.36
N GLN A 25 9.81 12.04 -8.96
CA GLN A 25 10.05 10.66 -9.34
C GLN A 25 10.75 9.91 -8.20
N LEU A 26 9.96 9.43 -7.26
CA LEU A 26 10.49 8.72 -6.10
C LEU A 26 10.89 7.28 -6.47
N PRO A 27 12.07 6.79 -5.98
CA PRO A 27 12.58 5.47 -6.33
C PRO A 27 11.88 4.35 -5.53
N VAL A 28 10.56 4.35 -5.54
CA VAL A 28 9.71 3.36 -4.88
C VAL A 28 8.51 3.05 -5.76
N THR A 29 7.98 1.84 -5.64
CA THR A 29 6.76 1.42 -6.34
C THR A 29 5.56 2.29 -5.94
N GLY A 30 4.57 2.39 -6.80
CA GLY A 30 3.30 3.04 -6.49
C GLY A 30 2.48 2.27 -5.47
N ASN A 31 1.40 2.85 -5.02
CA ASN A 31 0.36 2.19 -4.21
C ASN A 31 0.81 1.58 -2.88
N ILE A 32 1.94 2.02 -2.31
CA ILE A 32 2.55 1.39 -1.13
C ILE A 32 2.27 2.11 0.19
N ALA A 33 1.95 3.40 0.16
CA ALA A 33 1.87 4.23 1.35
C ALA A 33 0.49 4.14 2.03
N ASN A 34 0.47 3.64 3.25
CA ASN A 34 -0.73 3.67 4.10
C ASN A 34 -0.95 5.06 4.72
N LEU A 35 0.13 5.79 5.00
CA LEU A 35 0.09 7.17 5.49
C LEU A 35 1.21 7.97 4.84
N LEU A 36 0.87 9.15 4.35
CA LEU A 36 1.80 10.13 3.81
C LEU A 36 1.65 11.46 4.55
N VAL A 37 2.76 12.00 4.98
CA VAL A 37 2.84 13.33 5.62
C VAL A 37 4.05 14.08 5.06
N SER A 38 4.03 15.41 5.14
CA SER A 38 5.10 16.25 4.61
C SER A 38 5.59 17.27 5.63
N GLU A 39 6.85 17.15 6.02
CA GLU A 39 7.52 18.15 6.85
C GLU A 39 7.70 19.48 6.11
N SER A 40 7.92 19.46 4.79
CA SER A 40 8.12 20.68 4.02
C SER A 40 6.85 21.55 3.99
N ILE A 41 5.68 20.94 3.92
CA ILE A 41 4.40 21.65 4.06
C ILE A 41 4.25 22.24 5.46
N LEU A 42 4.53 21.44 6.50
CA LEU A 42 4.45 21.90 7.89
C LEU A 42 5.41 23.05 8.20
N SER A 43 6.59 23.05 7.60
CA SER A 43 7.63 24.06 7.83
C SER A 43 7.60 25.24 6.86
N GLY A 44 6.63 25.31 5.97
CA GLY A 44 6.48 26.40 4.99
C GLY A 44 7.51 26.40 3.85
N LYS A 45 8.24 25.32 3.67
CA LYS A 45 9.22 25.15 2.58
C LYS A 45 8.59 24.86 1.21
N GLY A 46 7.27 24.72 1.16
CA GLY A 46 6.50 24.41 -0.05
C GLY A 46 6.03 22.96 -0.13
N CYS A 47 5.22 22.69 -1.13
CA CYS A 47 4.75 21.33 -1.43
C CYS A 47 5.89 20.56 -2.14
N PRO A 48 6.20 19.32 -1.70
CA PRO A 48 7.30 18.55 -2.26
C PRO A 48 6.88 17.89 -3.58
N GLY A 49 7.64 18.11 -4.64
CA GLY A 49 7.37 17.50 -5.95
C GLY A 49 5.96 17.80 -6.48
N SER A 50 5.40 16.84 -7.20
CA SER A 50 4.06 16.93 -7.77
C SER A 50 3.01 16.20 -6.93
N ALA A 51 1.78 16.68 -6.94
CA ALA A 51 0.66 15.97 -6.31
C ALA A 51 0.33 14.65 -7.04
N VAL A 52 0.68 14.55 -8.33
CA VAL A 52 0.59 13.30 -9.10
C VAL A 52 1.45 12.21 -8.46
N GLU A 53 2.73 12.53 -8.17
CA GLU A 53 3.67 11.60 -7.56
C GLU A 53 3.24 11.22 -6.13
N MET A 54 2.78 12.19 -5.36
CA MET A 54 2.20 11.93 -4.04
C MET A 54 1.02 10.94 -4.13
N ASN A 55 0.10 11.17 -5.08
CA ASN A 55 -1.08 10.32 -5.26
C ASN A 55 -0.71 8.93 -5.77
N ARG A 56 0.32 8.80 -6.62
CA ARG A 56 0.86 7.51 -7.09
C ARG A 56 1.31 6.62 -5.94
N LEU A 57 1.86 7.20 -4.89
CA LEU A 57 2.35 6.45 -3.73
C LEU A 57 1.25 5.94 -2.82
N LEU A 58 0.11 6.62 -2.77
CA LEU A 58 -0.95 6.28 -1.85
C LEU A 58 -1.60 4.93 -2.21
N ARG A 59 -1.73 4.08 -1.22
CA ARG A 59 -2.41 2.80 -1.33
C ARG A 59 -3.89 3.00 -1.69
N PRO A 60 -4.41 2.36 -2.74
CA PRO A 60 -5.83 2.39 -3.05
C PRO A 60 -6.70 1.79 -1.94
N GLY A 61 -7.85 2.40 -1.69
CA GLY A 61 -8.83 1.88 -0.73
C GLY A 61 -8.34 1.80 0.71
N GLY A 62 -7.46 2.73 1.13
CA GLY A 62 -7.03 2.78 2.54
C GLY A 62 -5.77 3.59 2.83
N GLY A 63 -5.05 4.04 1.80
CA GLY A 63 -3.97 5.01 1.97
C GLY A 63 -4.53 6.40 2.26
N VAL A 64 -3.83 7.17 3.07
CA VAL A 64 -4.24 8.52 3.46
C VAL A 64 -3.03 9.46 3.38
N ALA A 65 -3.18 10.60 2.71
CA ALA A 65 -2.26 11.72 2.92
C ALA A 65 -2.92 12.76 3.83
N ILE A 66 -2.16 13.25 4.81
CA ILE A 66 -2.54 14.34 5.70
C ILE A 66 -1.60 15.50 5.43
N LEU A 67 -2.13 16.57 4.86
CA LEU A 67 -1.37 17.72 4.36
C LEU A 67 -1.93 19.00 4.96
N GLY A 68 -1.10 19.81 5.55
CA GLY A 68 -1.54 21.04 6.17
C GLY A 68 -0.67 21.47 7.33
N THR A 69 -1.16 22.41 8.12
CA THR A 69 -0.46 22.96 9.28
C THR A 69 -1.35 22.96 10.52
N PRO A 70 -0.78 22.76 11.71
CA PRO A 70 -1.53 22.90 12.95
C PRO A 70 -2.17 24.28 13.09
N PRO A 71 -3.34 24.40 13.71
CA PRO A 71 -3.93 25.69 14.05
C PRO A 71 -2.94 26.54 14.86
N GLY A 72 -2.77 27.80 14.45
CA GLY A 72 -1.85 28.74 15.12
C GLY A 72 -0.37 28.57 14.76
N ALA A 73 -0.01 27.70 13.86
CA ALA A 73 1.35 27.64 13.34
C ALA A 73 1.70 28.92 12.60
N GLN A 74 2.83 29.55 12.98
CA GLN A 74 3.29 30.78 12.33
C GLN A 74 4.01 30.50 10.99
N GLN A 75 4.33 29.25 10.74
CA GLN A 75 4.98 28.77 9.52
C GLN A 75 4.16 27.63 8.94
N GLY A 76 4.21 27.47 7.64
CA GLY A 76 3.51 26.43 6.93
C GLY A 76 3.09 26.90 5.55
N VAL A 77 2.79 25.96 4.67
CA VAL A 77 2.22 26.28 3.36
C VAL A 77 0.76 26.70 3.58
N PRO A 78 0.33 27.86 3.06
CA PRO A 78 -1.06 28.30 3.16
C PRO A 78 -2.03 27.27 2.54
N GLU A 79 -3.24 27.21 3.08
CA GLU A 79 -4.31 26.31 2.59
C GLU A 79 -4.49 26.41 1.08
N GLN A 80 -4.57 27.64 0.54
CA GLN A 80 -4.72 27.85 -0.90
C GLN A 80 -3.56 27.25 -1.71
N GLY A 81 -2.32 27.37 -1.23
CA GLY A 81 -1.16 26.81 -1.91
C GLY A 81 -1.19 25.28 -1.97
N ILE A 82 -1.71 24.61 -0.93
CA ILE A 82 -1.92 23.16 -0.95
C ILE A 82 -3.08 22.80 -1.89
N ALA A 83 -4.16 23.56 -1.87
CA ALA A 83 -5.30 23.35 -2.76
C ALA A 83 -4.89 23.47 -4.24
N ASP A 84 -4.15 24.51 -4.59
CA ASP A 84 -3.65 24.73 -5.96
C ASP A 84 -2.70 23.61 -6.42
N TRP A 85 -1.82 23.15 -5.52
CA TRP A 85 -0.91 22.04 -5.79
C TRP A 85 -1.67 20.72 -6.02
N LEU A 86 -2.69 20.42 -5.21
CA LEU A 86 -3.54 19.24 -5.38
C LEU A 86 -4.34 19.33 -6.68
N ALA A 87 -4.88 20.50 -7.01
CA ALA A 87 -5.62 20.75 -8.25
C ALA A 87 -4.73 20.58 -9.49
N ALA A 88 -3.49 21.09 -9.45
CA ALA A 88 -2.52 20.93 -10.53
C ALA A 88 -2.17 19.45 -10.81
N GLY A 89 -2.27 18.58 -9.81
CA GLY A 89 -2.12 17.13 -9.94
C GLY A 89 -3.42 16.37 -10.20
N GLU A 90 -4.52 17.06 -10.45
CA GLU A 90 -5.85 16.46 -10.67
C GLU A 90 -6.29 15.49 -9.54
N VAL A 91 -5.88 15.76 -8.31
CA VAL A 91 -6.19 14.90 -7.14
C VAL A 91 -7.63 15.12 -6.71
N LYS A 92 -8.53 14.28 -7.18
CA LYS A 92 -10.00 14.41 -7.02
C LYS A 92 -10.52 14.08 -5.63
N ASN A 93 -9.77 13.29 -4.84
CA ASN A 93 -10.22 12.77 -3.54
C ASN A 93 -9.66 13.57 -2.34
N ALA A 94 -9.28 14.82 -2.56
CA ALA A 94 -8.85 15.72 -1.51
C ALA A 94 -10.07 16.38 -0.83
N LYS A 95 -10.11 16.33 0.51
CA LYS A 95 -11.14 16.96 1.32
C LYS A 95 -10.49 17.79 2.40
N LEU A 96 -11.01 19.00 2.63
CA LEU A 96 -10.63 19.79 3.79
C LEU A 96 -11.20 19.12 5.06
N ALA A 97 -10.34 18.78 6.00
CA ALA A 97 -10.70 18.06 7.21
C ALA A 97 -10.33 18.89 8.43
N GLY A 98 -11.24 19.69 8.91
CA GLY A 98 -11.10 20.49 10.13
C GLY A 98 -9.90 21.45 10.14
N GLY A 99 -10.09 22.75 10.10
CA GLY A 99 -9.01 23.73 10.07
C GLY A 99 -8.29 23.76 8.72
N GLN A 100 -6.96 23.76 8.74
CA GLN A 100 -6.09 23.89 7.57
C GLN A 100 -5.52 22.55 7.09
N TRP A 101 -6.24 21.44 7.31
CA TRP A 101 -5.79 20.11 6.93
C TRP A 101 -6.55 19.58 5.72
N PHE A 102 -5.81 19.15 4.72
CA PHE A 102 -6.35 18.33 3.65
C PHE A 102 -6.13 16.84 3.96
N LYS A 103 -7.17 16.07 3.75
CA LYS A 103 -7.14 14.63 3.75
C LYS A 103 -7.35 14.13 2.32
N VAL A 104 -6.41 13.35 1.81
CA VAL A 104 -6.50 12.70 0.51
C VAL A 104 -6.65 11.21 0.71
N GLU A 105 -7.72 10.63 0.19
CA GLU A 105 -8.00 9.19 0.29
C GLU A 105 -8.32 8.64 -1.10
N PRO A 106 -7.40 7.94 -1.76
CA PRO A 106 -7.72 7.23 -2.99
C PRO A 106 -8.81 6.20 -2.76
N GLY A 107 -9.75 6.13 -3.68
CA GLY A 107 -10.73 5.04 -3.73
C GLY A 107 -10.07 3.68 -3.99
N PRO A 108 -10.87 2.60 -4.05
CA PRO A 108 -10.40 1.32 -4.55
C PRO A 108 -9.79 1.47 -5.95
N MET A 109 -8.81 0.63 -6.27
CA MET A 109 -8.23 0.60 -7.61
C MET A 109 -9.32 0.19 -8.62
N ALA A 110 -9.48 1.00 -9.65
CA ALA A 110 -10.40 0.66 -10.74
C ALA A 110 -9.90 -0.62 -11.44
N ASP A 111 -10.85 -1.42 -11.90
CA ASP A 111 -10.59 -2.65 -12.67
C ASP A 111 -9.71 -3.69 -11.96
N SER A 112 -9.55 -3.58 -10.63
CA SER A 112 -8.90 -4.62 -9.84
C SER A 112 -9.85 -5.79 -9.64
N GLY A 113 -9.33 -6.99 -9.87
CA GLY A 113 -10.06 -8.23 -9.69
C GLY A 113 -9.98 -8.77 -8.27
N GLU A 114 -10.82 -9.76 -7.98
CA GLU A 114 -10.83 -10.47 -6.72
C GLU A 114 -10.70 -11.99 -6.94
N TRP A 115 -10.09 -12.67 -5.98
CA TRP A 115 -9.98 -14.13 -5.95
C TRP A 115 -10.51 -14.63 -4.62
N THR A 116 -11.84 -14.69 -4.48
CA THR A 116 -12.52 -14.93 -3.19
C THR A 116 -12.77 -16.39 -2.88
N HIS A 117 -12.60 -17.29 -3.84
CA HIS A 117 -12.82 -18.73 -3.72
C HIS A 117 -11.64 -19.51 -4.32
N GLN A 118 -11.58 -20.80 -4.04
CA GLN A 118 -10.49 -21.67 -4.50
C GLN A 118 -10.25 -21.59 -6.03
N TYR A 119 -11.31 -21.40 -6.79
CA TYR A 119 -11.28 -21.27 -8.25
C TYR A 119 -11.82 -19.90 -8.71
N GLY A 120 -11.35 -18.84 -8.08
CA GLY A 120 -11.65 -17.47 -8.46
C GLY A 120 -12.84 -16.88 -7.72
N ASN A 121 -14.02 -17.33 -8.04
CA ASN A 121 -15.27 -16.84 -7.48
C ASN A 121 -16.27 -17.99 -7.20
N ALA A 122 -17.46 -17.66 -6.69
CA ALA A 122 -18.50 -18.65 -6.40
C ALA A 122 -18.96 -19.48 -7.62
N GLY A 123 -18.76 -18.98 -8.82
CA GLY A 123 -19.06 -19.67 -10.07
C GLY A 123 -17.94 -20.58 -10.56
N ASN A 124 -16.81 -20.65 -9.84
CA ASN A 124 -15.61 -21.41 -10.23
C ASN A 124 -15.10 -21.05 -11.65
N THR A 125 -15.13 -19.77 -12.00
CA THR A 125 -14.79 -19.31 -13.35
C THR A 125 -13.28 -19.32 -13.62
N THR A 126 -12.45 -19.51 -12.60
CA THR A 126 -10.98 -19.41 -12.67
C THR A 126 -10.49 -18.05 -13.19
N SER A 127 -11.32 -17.02 -13.07
CA SER A 127 -11.04 -15.63 -13.44
C SER A 127 -11.23 -14.72 -12.23
N SER A 128 -10.33 -13.76 -12.07
CA SER A 128 -10.45 -12.67 -11.10
C SER A 128 -11.13 -11.42 -11.67
N ASP A 129 -11.36 -11.38 -12.98
CA ASP A 129 -11.79 -10.20 -13.74
C ASP A 129 -10.79 -9.02 -13.65
N GLU A 130 -9.56 -9.31 -13.24
CA GLU A 130 -8.43 -8.35 -13.16
C GLU A 130 -8.06 -7.86 -14.57
N LYS A 131 -7.92 -6.54 -14.73
CA LYS A 131 -7.53 -5.91 -15.99
C LYS A 131 -6.03 -5.59 -16.07
N LEU A 132 -5.26 -5.89 -15.03
CA LEU A 132 -3.80 -5.71 -14.97
C LEU A 132 -3.33 -4.29 -15.35
N GLY A 133 -4.16 -3.27 -15.05
CA GLY A 133 -3.87 -1.90 -15.45
C GLY A 133 -3.85 -1.68 -16.97
N GLY A 134 -4.39 -2.63 -17.75
CA GLY A 134 -4.37 -2.62 -19.21
C GLY A 134 -3.16 -3.32 -19.83
N ALA A 135 -2.28 -3.93 -19.03
CA ALA A 135 -1.14 -4.69 -19.52
C ALA A 135 -1.60 -5.87 -20.42
N THR A 136 -0.94 -6.01 -21.55
CA THR A 136 -1.22 -7.05 -22.56
C THR A 136 -0.07 -8.04 -22.69
N GLN A 137 1.10 -7.71 -22.15
CA GLN A 137 2.31 -8.52 -22.20
C GLN A 137 2.96 -8.59 -20.82
N THR A 138 3.73 -9.65 -20.57
CA THR A 138 4.35 -9.90 -19.27
C THR A 138 5.48 -8.94 -18.91
N ASP A 139 6.13 -8.34 -19.87
CA ASP A 139 7.17 -7.31 -19.69
C ASP A 139 6.60 -5.93 -19.29
N GLU A 140 5.28 -5.75 -19.38
CA GLU A 140 4.57 -4.59 -18.85
C GLU A 140 4.22 -4.75 -17.36
N LEU A 141 4.50 -5.91 -16.77
CA LEU A 141 4.23 -6.19 -15.35
C LEU A 141 5.50 -5.99 -14.52
N GLU A 142 5.34 -5.36 -13.36
CA GLU A 142 6.42 -5.13 -12.41
C GLU A 142 6.16 -5.82 -11.08
N VAL A 143 7.25 -6.08 -10.33
CA VAL A 143 7.14 -6.62 -8.97
C VAL A 143 6.73 -5.52 -8.03
N GLN A 144 5.55 -5.64 -7.43
CA GLN A 144 5.04 -4.66 -6.48
C GLN A 144 5.81 -4.72 -5.15
N TRP A 145 6.00 -5.91 -4.60
CA TRP A 145 6.77 -6.14 -3.40
C TRP A 145 7.20 -7.60 -3.27
N VAL A 146 8.21 -7.84 -2.44
CA VAL A 146 8.68 -9.18 -2.07
C VAL A 146 8.73 -9.27 -0.55
N GLY A 147 8.10 -10.29 0.03
CA GLY A 147 8.05 -10.44 1.48
C GLY A 147 7.45 -11.76 1.94
N ARG A 148 7.11 -11.82 3.22
CA ARG A 148 6.42 -12.97 3.81
C ARG A 148 4.93 -12.99 3.43
N PRO A 149 4.24 -14.16 3.49
CA PRO A 149 4.78 -15.46 3.90
C PRO A 149 5.68 -16.07 2.83
N GLY A 150 6.77 -16.71 3.28
CA GLY A 150 7.67 -17.48 2.46
C GLY A 150 7.46 -18.98 2.65
N ALA A 151 8.46 -19.78 2.28
CA ALA A 151 8.45 -21.23 2.41
C ALA A 151 8.34 -21.71 3.88
N ASP A 152 8.64 -20.84 4.84
CA ASP A 152 8.51 -21.08 6.28
C ASP A 152 7.05 -21.07 6.78
N PHE A 153 6.12 -20.53 6.00
CA PHE A 153 4.70 -20.47 6.38
C PHE A 153 3.95 -21.75 6.05
N GLY A 154 4.35 -22.43 4.99
CA GLY A 154 3.81 -23.72 4.57
C GLY A 154 4.92 -24.77 4.45
N ILE A 155 4.88 -25.81 5.26
CA ILE A 155 5.89 -26.89 5.24
C ILE A 155 5.75 -27.77 3.99
N ASP A 156 4.56 -27.82 3.42
CA ASP A 156 4.30 -28.68 2.29
C ASP A 156 4.37 -27.91 0.97
N ARG A 157 5.47 -28.04 0.26
CA ARG A 157 5.66 -27.55 -1.11
C ARG A 157 4.81 -28.28 -2.14
N ASN A 158 4.05 -29.25 -1.71
CA ASN A 158 3.20 -30.00 -2.60
C ASN A 158 2.04 -29.11 -3.09
N PRO A 159 1.57 -29.26 -4.34
CA PRO A 159 0.47 -28.48 -4.94
C PRO A 159 -0.84 -28.46 -4.16
N ARG A 160 -0.80 -28.91 -2.98
CA ARG A 160 -1.89 -29.02 -2.05
C ARG A 160 -2.11 -27.77 -1.17
N MET A 161 -1.25 -26.76 -1.11
CA MET A 161 -1.61 -25.50 -0.44
C MET A 161 -2.66 -24.77 -1.29
N PRO A 162 -3.77 -24.33 -0.70
CA PRO A 162 -4.72 -23.53 -1.44
C PRO A 162 -4.04 -22.25 -1.93
N ALA A 163 -4.42 -21.79 -3.12
CA ALA A 163 -4.00 -20.49 -3.59
C ALA A 163 -4.42 -19.41 -2.59
N PRO A 164 -3.61 -18.35 -2.41
CA PRO A 164 -4.02 -17.22 -1.61
C PRO A 164 -5.34 -16.65 -2.12
N LEU A 165 -6.23 -16.29 -1.21
CA LEU A 165 -7.42 -15.53 -1.57
C LEU A 165 -7.08 -14.04 -1.60
N SER A 166 -7.71 -13.31 -2.51
CA SER A 166 -7.55 -11.86 -2.65
C SER A 166 -8.91 -11.18 -2.66
N SER A 167 -9.10 -10.21 -1.77
CA SER A 167 -10.31 -9.40 -1.74
C SER A 167 -10.04 -8.05 -1.06
N TRP A 168 -10.59 -6.98 -1.63
CA TRP A 168 -10.50 -5.62 -1.08
C TRP A 168 -9.08 -5.17 -0.74
N GLY A 169 -8.12 -5.49 -1.61
CA GLY A 169 -6.72 -5.16 -1.42
C GLY A 169 -6.04 -5.89 -0.26
N ARG A 170 -6.54 -7.08 0.08
CA ARG A 170 -5.97 -7.97 1.09
C ARG A 170 -5.69 -9.33 0.49
N LEU A 171 -4.58 -9.95 0.92
CA LEU A 171 -4.23 -11.33 0.61
C LEU A 171 -4.40 -12.18 1.86
N PHE A 172 -5.05 -13.32 1.73
CA PHE A 172 -5.26 -14.27 2.80
C PHE A 172 -4.51 -15.55 2.47
N HIS A 173 -3.52 -15.88 3.31
CA HIS A 173 -2.73 -17.08 3.16
C HIS A 173 -3.04 -18.06 4.29
N GLN A 174 -3.32 -19.29 3.93
CA GLN A 174 -3.38 -20.40 4.87
C GLN A 174 -1.99 -21.04 4.96
N GLY A 175 -1.51 -21.21 6.19
CA GLY A 175 -0.34 -22.03 6.52
C GLY A 175 -0.74 -23.21 7.38
N MET A 176 0.26 -23.95 7.87
CA MET A 176 0.03 -25.02 8.85
C MET A 176 -0.40 -24.40 10.19
N ASN A 177 -1.57 -24.77 10.68
CA ASN A 177 -2.16 -24.30 11.95
C ASN A 177 -2.25 -22.78 12.07
N ARG A 178 -2.25 -22.06 10.98
CA ARG A 178 -2.34 -20.59 11.01
C ARG A 178 -2.91 -20.01 9.73
N MET A 179 -3.41 -18.80 9.84
CA MET A 179 -3.74 -17.93 8.73
C MET A 179 -3.07 -16.58 8.91
N ILE A 180 -2.76 -15.91 7.81
CA ILE A 180 -2.27 -14.52 7.81
C ILE A 180 -3.02 -13.71 6.77
N ALA A 181 -3.34 -12.48 7.11
CA ALA A 181 -3.77 -11.50 6.14
C ALA A 181 -2.67 -10.46 5.93
N LEU A 182 -2.41 -10.17 4.67
CA LEU A 182 -1.46 -9.17 4.23
C LEU A 182 -2.19 -8.07 3.47
N ASP A 183 -1.64 -6.88 3.52
CA ASP A 183 -1.95 -5.83 2.58
C ASP A 183 -1.43 -6.24 1.19
N ALA A 184 -2.30 -6.29 0.20
CA ALA A 184 -1.94 -6.73 -1.15
C ALA A 184 -1.00 -5.75 -1.88
N TYR A 185 -1.00 -4.48 -1.48
CA TYR A 185 -0.21 -3.43 -2.15
C TYR A 185 1.21 -3.29 -1.60
N ASN A 186 1.44 -3.60 -0.31
CA ASN A 186 2.74 -3.39 0.31
C ASN A 186 3.26 -4.58 1.16
N GLY A 187 2.52 -5.68 1.20
CA GLY A 187 2.92 -6.89 1.92
C GLY A 187 2.93 -6.80 3.45
N SER A 188 2.44 -5.70 4.03
CA SER A 188 2.38 -5.55 5.48
C SER A 188 1.42 -6.57 6.09
N ALA A 189 1.85 -7.24 7.16
CA ALA A 189 0.97 -8.14 7.90
C ALA A 189 -0.12 -7.34 8.63
N LEU A 190 -1.38 -7.60 8.30
CA LEU A 190 -2.53 -6.98 8.93
C LEU A 190 -2.90 -7.71 10.21
N TRP A 191 -2.91 -9.03 10.16
CA TRP A 191 -3.10 -9.90 11.31
C TRP A 191 -2.58 -11.31 11.01
N SER A 192 -2.34 -12.08 12.06
CA SER A 192 -2.04 -13.51 12.01
C SER A 192 -2.85 -14.21 13.08
N LEU A 193 -3.43 -15.36 12.75
CA LEU A 193 -4.26 -16.16 13.62
C LEU A 193 -3.72 -17.58 13.67
N GLU A 194 -3.48 -18.10 14.87
CA GLU A 194 -3.21 -19.52 15.08
C GLU A 194 -4.54 -20.27 15.18
N ILE A 195 -4.68 -21.32 14.39
CA ILE A 195 -5.85 -22.19 14.36
C ILE A 195 -5.34 -23.62 14.59
N PRO A 196 -5.45 -24.14 15.81
CA PRO A 196 -5.03 -25.51 16.11
C PRO A 196 -5.76 -26.49 15.18
N ASP A 197 -5.02 -27.50 14.72
CA ASP A 197 -5.53 -28.56 13.83
C ASP A 197 -6.08 -28.08 12.48
N LEU A 198 -5.76 -26.86 12.07
CA LEU A 198 -6.01 -26.42 10.72
C LEU A 198 -5.16 -27.27 9.76
N ARG A 199 -5.69 -28.42 9.43
CA ARG A 199 -5.09 -29.32 8.46
C ARG A 199 -5.71 -29.09 7.12
N ARG A 200 -4.91 -29.33 6.16
CA ARG A 200 -5.41 -29.54 4.85
C ARG A 200 -6.27 -30.79 4.80
N VAL A 201 -7.41 -30.69 4.21
CA VAL A 201 -8.19 -31.86 3.86
C VAL A 201 -7.37 -32.66 2.86
N ASN A 202 -6.84 -33.80 3.29
CA ASN A 202 -6.36 -34.78 2.35
C ASN A 202 -7.56 -35.24 1.55
N MET A 203 -7.67 -34.79 0.31
CA MET A 203 -8.50 -35.53 -0.60
C MET A 203 -7.87 -36.90 -0.79
N PRO A 204 -8.66 -37.96 -0.74
CA PRO A 204 -8.17 -39.32 -0.93
C PRO A 204 -7.50 -39.50 -2.28
#